data_3d43235a3742cdef1be772f9a7a38069
#
_entry.id   3d43235a3742cdef1be772f9a7a38069
#
_cell.length_a   1.000
_cell.length_b   1.000
_cell.length_c   1.000
_cell.angle_alpha   90.00
_cell.angle_beta   90.00
_cell.angle_gamma   90.00
#
_symmetry.space_group_name_H-M   'P 1'
#
loop_
_entity.id
_entity.type
_entity.pdbx_description
1 polymer ?
#
loop_
_entity_poly.entity_id
_entity_poly.type
_entity_poly.pdbx_seq_one_letter_code
_entity_poly.pdbx_strand_id
1 'polypeptide(L)'
;PAEVPAVMGQGVRDASEEISRAPSDDEPFSALAFKLMATQHGTFTFARVYSGRVNKGDTVMNSNKERKERLGRIVEMHARDHKDVDSCGTGDIIAFVGLKDVVTGETLCDQFKPVVLDPMQFPEPVIELAIEPKTKGDQEKLGIALGKLAAEDPSFRVNTDEESGQTIIAGMGELHLDILVDRMRREFKVEANVGAPQVAYRE
;
A
#
# COMPACT_ATOMS: atom_id res chain seq x y z
N PRO A 1 25.41 6.26 1.32
CA PRO A 1 24.33 7.06 0.72
C PRO A 1 24.84 8.16 -0.19
N ALA A 2 25.96 8.82 0.13
CA ALA A 2 26.47 9.99 -0.59
C ALA A 2 26.78 9.76 -2.11
N GLU A 3 26.87 8.52 -2.57
CA GLU A 3 27.09 8.16 -3.97
C GLU A 3 25.79 7.86 -4.74
N VAL A 4 24.63 7.88 -4.05
CA VAL A 4 23.33 7.67 -4.68
C VAL A 4 22.87 9.00 -5.29
N PRO A 5 22.37 9.00 -6.55
CA PRO A 5 21.85 10.22 -7.14
C PRO A 5 20.64 10.76 -6.34
N ALA A 6 20.41 12.07 -6.46
CA ALA A 6 19.21 12.69 -5.92
C ALA A 6 17.96 12.03 -6.50
N VAL A 7 16.94 11.81 -5.66
CA VAL A 7 15.66 11.32 -6.13
C VAL A 7 14.86 12.48 -6.73
N MET A 8 14.20 12.19 -7.83
CA MET A 8 13.29 13.14 -8.48
C MET A 8 11.85 12.87 -8.05
N GLY A 9 11.06 13.90 -8.02
CA GLY A 9 9.64 13.85 -7.74
C GLY A 9 8.95 15.08 -8.29
N GLN A 10 7.65 15.15 -8.07
CA GLN A 10 6.79 16.22 -8.59
C GLN A 10 6.12 16.99 -7.44
N GLY A 11 5.74 18.23 -7.73
CA GLY A 11 4.95 19.03 -6.80
C GLY A 11 3.56 18.41 -6.58
N VAL A 12 3.06 18.43 -5.34
CA VAL A 12 1.73 17.91 -4.99
C VAL A 12 0.59 18.66 -5.68
N ARG A 13 0.75 19.99 -5.86
CA ARG A 13 -0.27 20.84 -6.46
C ARG A 13 -0.03 21.12 -7.94
N ASP A 14 1.19 20.98 -8.37
CA ASP A 14 1.60 21.21 -9.76
C ASP A 14 2.55 20.08 -10.18
N ALA A 15 2.03 19.11 -10.92
CA ALA A 15 2.80 17.97 -11.41
C ALA A 15 3.88 18.36 -12.44
N SER A 16 3.86 19.59 -12.97
CA SER A 16 4.92 20.10 -13.84
C SER A 16 6.14 20.62 -13.06
N GLU A 17 6.00 20.83 -11.75
CA GLU A 17 7.11 21.23 -10.88
C GLU A 17 7.97 20.03 -10.55
N GLU A 18 9.17 19.97 -11.12
CA GLU A 18 10.16 18.95 -10.77
C GLU A 18 10.87 19.32 -9.46
N ILE A 19 10.83 18.42 -8.49
CA ILE A 19 11.46 18.59 -7.17
C ILE A 19 12.53 17.51 -7.02
N SER A 20 13.77 17.96 -6.75
CA SER A 20 14.89 17.08 -6.43
C SER A 20 15.12 17.02 -4.93
N ARG A 21 15.49 15.84 -4.41
CA ARG A 21 15.91 15.62 -3.02
C ARG A 21 17.26 14.92 -3.01
N ALA A 22 18.26 15.58 -2.44
CA ALA A 22 19.57 14.96 -2.26
C ALA A 22 19.53 13.86 -1.17
N PRO A 23 20.36 12.82 -1.28
CA PRO A 23 20.42 11.75 -0.27
C PRO A 23 21.15 12.22 1.00
N SER A 24 20.51 13.10 1.76
CA SER A 24 21.05 13.70 2.99
C SER A 24 19.98 13.73 4.08
N ASP A 25 20.41 13.52 5.34
CA ASP A 25 19.55 13.64 6.52
C ASP A 25 19.12 15.09 6.80
N ASP A 26 19.84 16.09 6.27
CA ASP A 26 19.52 17.51 6.39
C ASP A 26 18.45 18.00 5.40
N GLU A 27 18.14 17.18 4.42
CA GLU A 27 17.07 17.45 3.45
C GLU A 27 15.68 17.22 4.06
N PRO A 28 14.63 17.81 3.49
CA PRO A 28 13.26 17.47 3.86
C PRO A 28 12.98 15.97 3.68
N PHE A 29 12.28 15.39 4.65
CA PHE A 29 11.96 13.96 4.61
C PHE A 29 11.19 13.55 3.36
N SER A 30 11.63 12.49 2.71
CA SER A 30 10.88 11.80 1.67
C SER A 30 11.16 10.29 1.68
N ALA A 31 10.09 9.51 1.60
CA ALA A 31 10.15 8.05 1.58
C ALA A 31 9.05 7.47 0.68
N LEU A 32 9.33 6.36 0.03
CA LEU A 32 8.37 5.62 -0.79
C LEU A 32 7.92 4.36 -0.05
N ALA A 33 6.62 4.24 0.18
CA ALA A 33 5.99 3.03 0.69
C ALA A 33 5.93 2.00 -0.44
N PHE A 34 6.85 1.04 -0.47
CA PHE A 34 6.98 0.09 -1.58
C PHE A 34 6.31 -1.26 -1.32
N LYS A 35 5.94 -1.55 -0.08
CA LYS A 35 5.25 -2.79 0.29
C LYS A 35 4.45 -2.60 1.56
N LEU A 36 3.23 -3.13 1.58
CA LEU A 36 2.44 -3.30 2.79
C LEU A 36 2.37 -4.79 3.17
N MET A 37 2.27 -5.05 4.45
CA MET A 37 2.02 -6.37 4.98
C MET A 37 1.02 -6.27 6.14
N ALA A 38 -0.19 -6.74 5.92
CA ALA A 38 -1.20 -6.80 6.97
C ALA A 38 -0.96 -8.02 7.85
N THR A 39 -0.95 -7.81 9.16
CA THR A 39 -0.82 -8.86 10.16
C THR A 39 -1.97 -8.80 11.16
N GLN A 40 -2.07 -9.79 12.04
CA GLN A 40 -3.04 -9.78 13.15
C GLN A 40 -2.79 -8.61 14.13
N HIS A 41 -1.57 -8.09 14.18
CA HIS A 41 -1.15 -7.03 15.10
C HIS A 41 -1.08 -5.64 14.45
N GLY A 42 -1.53 -5.50 13.23
CA GLY A 42 -1.52 -4.24 12.47
C GLY A 42 -0.85 -4.36 11.12
N THR A 43 -0.82 -3.26 10.41
CA THR A 43 -0.18 -3.16 9.09
C THR A 43 1.24 -2.63 9.24
N PHE A 44 2.19 -3.33 8.63
CA PHE A 44 3.56 -2.89 8.42
C PHE A 44 3.66 -2.23 7.05
N THR A 45 4.03 -0.97 7.03
CA THR A 45 4.28 -0.21 5.79
C THR A 45 5.78 -0.13 5.57
N PHE A 46 6.31 -0.96 4.68
CA PHE A 46 7.73 -0.93 4.33
C PHE A 46 8.01 0.26 3.44
N ALA A 47 8.96 1.08 3.85
CA ALA A 47 9.35 2.27 3.14
C ALA A 47 10.86 2.37 2.98
N ARG A 48 11.29 2.92 1.84
CA ARG A 48 12.67 3.36 1.63
C ARG A 48 12.73 4.87 1.83
N VAL A 49 13.61 5.30 2.72
CA VAL A 49 13.88 6.71 2.95
C VAL A 49 14.89 7.20 1.93
N TYR A 50 14.51 8.21 1.14
CA TYR A 50 15.36 8.80 0.11
C TYR A 50 16.08 10.06 0.60
N SER A 51 15.44 10.83 1.48
CA SER A 51 16.01 12.04 2.05
C SER A 51 15.45 12.33 3.45
N GLY A 52 16.20 13.07 4.22
CA GLY A 52 15.78 13.54 5.53
C GLY A 52 15.78 12.47 6.61
N ARG A 53 15.43 12.90 7.81
CA ARG A 53 15.32 12.05 9.00
C ARG A 53 14.01 12.30 9.72
N VAL A 54 13.43 11.24 10.28
CA VAL A 54 12.22 11.32 11.13
C VAL A 54 12.40 10.48 12.38
N ASN A 55 11.67 10.87 13.42
CA ASN A 55 11.64 10.21 14.70
C ASN A 55 10.28 9.58 14.95
N LYS A 56 10.26 8.60 15.84
CA LYS A 56 9.02 8.05 16.37
C LYS A 56 8.17 9.16 17.00
N GLY A 57 6.91 9.21 16.60
CA GLY A 57 5.98 10.24 17.06
C GLY A 57 5.83 11.43 16.12
N ASP A 58 6.75 11.61 15.17
CA ASP A 58 6.66 12.68 14.17
C ASP A 58 5.42 12.51 13.27
N THR A 59 5.00 13.63 12.69
CA THR A 59 3.91 13.68 11.73
C THR A 59 4.49 13.92 10.34
N VAL A 60 4.19 13.03 9.43
CA VAL A 60 4.51 13.14 7.99
C VAL A 60 3.24 13.33 7.18
N MET A 61 3.38 13.66 5.92
CA MET A 61 2.27 13.77 4.98
C MET A 61 2.33 12.62 3.97
N ASN A 62 1.21 11.96 3.74
CA ASN A 62 0.97 11.16 2.55
C ASN A 62 0.64 12.12 1.40
N SER A 63 1.60 12.32 0.50
CA SER A 63 1.49 13.31 -0.57
C SER A 63 0.42 12.97 -1.61
N ASN A 64 0.20 11.69 -1.86
CA ASN A 64 -0.76 11.24 -2.86
C ASN A 64 -2.21 11.51 -2.45
N LYS A 65 -2.48 11.55 -1.13
CA LYS A 65 -3.81 11.80 -0.56
C LYS A 65 -3.92 13.13 0.17
N GLU A 66 -2.83 13.88 0.28
CA GLU A 66 -2.71 15.11 1.07
C GLU A 66 -3.18 14.94 2.53
N ARG A 67 -2.89 13.78 3.13
CA ARG A 67 -3.29 13.44 4.49
C ARG A 67 -2.10 13.31 5.42
N LYS A 68 -2.29 13.74 6.67
CA LYS A 68 -1.27 13.63 7.72
C LYS A 68 -1.31 12.25 8.35
N GLU A 69 -0.13 11.65 8.47
CA GLU A 69 0.09 10.37 9.13
C GLU A 69 1.05 10.55 10.31
N ARG A 70 0.76 9.90 11.43
CA ARG A 70 1.65 9.91 12.59
C ARG A 70 2.46 8.62 12.65
N LEU A 71 3.77 8.76 12.76
CA LEU A 71 4.71 7.65 12.89
C LEU A 71 4.67 7.08 14.31
N GLY A 72 3.81 6.09 14.55
CA GLY A 72 3.65 5.46 15.87
C GLY A 72 4.87 4.64 16.28
N ARG A 73 5.28 3.69 15.45
CA ARG A 73 6.45 2.84 15.65
C ARG A 73 7.26 2.79 14.36
N ILE A 74 8.57 2.77 14.50
CA ILE A 74 9.53 2.55 13.41
C ILE A 74 10.26 1.25 13.72
N VAL A 75 10.33 0.35 12.75
CA VAL A 75 10.83 -1.00 12.96
C VAL A 75 11.85 -1.36 11.88
N GLU A 76 13.04 -1.78 12.29
CA GLU A 76 13.98 -2.47 11.42
C GLU A 76 13.61 -3.96 11.34
N MET A 77 13.58 -4.49 10.11
CA MET A 77 13.25 -5.89 9.86
C MET A 77 14.49 -6.68 9.47
N HIS A 78 14.75 -7.75 10.19
CA HIS A 78 15.80 -8.72 9.87
C HIS A 78 15.18 -10.12 9.74
N ALA A 79 14.82 -10.51 8.54
CA ALA A 79 14.09 -11.74 8.23
C ALA A 79 12.74 -11.81 9.00
N ARG A 80 12.64 -12.65 10.04
CA ARG A 80 11.44 -12.74 10.89
C ARG A 80 11.51 -11.90 12.16
N ASP A 81 12.71 -11.45 12.50
CA ASP A 81 12.94 -10.63 13.69
C ASP A 81 12.73 -9.16 13.35
N HIS A 82 12.23 -8.43 14.30
CA HIS A 82 12.02 -6.99 14.19
C HIS A 82 12.53 -6.28 15.43
N LYS A 83 13.14 -5.12 15.21
CA LYS A 83 13.69 -4.28 16.27
C LYS A 83 13.07 -2.90 16.17
N ASP A 84 12.49 -2.43 17.27
CA ASP A 84 12.01 -1.05 17.36
C ASP A 84 13.21 -0.09 17.37
N VAL A 85 13.10 0.98 16.58
CA VAL A 85 14.08 2.08 16.53
C VAL A 85 13.38 3.41 16.75
N ASP A 86 14.11 4.38 17.30
CA ASP A 86 13.54 5.68 17.63
C ASP A 86 13.55 6.66 16.45
N SER A 87 14.40 6.42 15.46
CA SER A 87 14.51 7.26 14.27
C SER A 87 14.96 6.46 13.05
N CYS A 88 14.71 7.01 11.87
CA CYS A 88 15.27 6.53 10.60
C CYS A 88 15.69 7.71 9.74
N GLY A 89 16.63 7.47 8.82
CA GLY A 89 17.21 8.50 7.96
C GLY A 89 17.47 8.01 6.54
N THR A 90 18.13 8.86 5.78
CA THR A 90 18.42 8.65 4.37
C THR A 90 19.10 7.33 4.10
N GLY A 91 18.55 6.55 3.17
CA GLY A 91 19.06 5.24 2.75
C GLY A 91 18.47 4.06 3.51
N ASP A 92 17.76 4.29 4.61
CA ASP A 92 17.17 3.24 5.42
C ASP A 92 15.98 2.58 4.69
N ILE A 93 15.86 1.28 4.89
CA ILE A 93 14.67 0.50 4.55
C ILE A 93 14.06 0.03 5.86
N ILE A 94 12.91 0.55 6.20
CA ILE A 94 12.25 0.35 7.49
C ILE A 94 10.76 0.02 7.31
N ALA A 95 10.11 -0.41 8.38
CA ALA A 95 8.67 -0.54 8.44
C ALA A 95 8.07 0.45 9.43
N PHE A 96 7.13 1.26 8.96
CA PHE A 96 6.25 2.04 9.82
C PHE A 96 5.06 1.19 10.24
N VAL A 97 4.69 1.21 11.51
CA VAL A 97 3.57 0.44 12.03
C VAL A 97 2.44 1.37 12.45
N GLY A 98 1.23 1.05 11.98
CA GLY A 98 0.03 1.74 12.39
C GLY A 98 -0.32 2.99 11.58
N LEU A 99 0.26 3.16 10.39
CA LEU A 99 -0.25 4.12 9.41
C LEU A 99 -1.65 3.70 8.98
N LYS A 100 -2.56 4.66 8.83
CA LYS A 100 -3.99 4.37 8.65
C LYS A 100 -4.43 4.34 7.20
N ASP A 101 -3.85 5.21 6.40
CA ASP A 101 -4.35 5.50 5.05
C ASP A 101 -3.22 5.55 4.01
N VAL A 102 -2.32 4.56 4.09
CA VAL A 102 -1.20 4.41 3.16
C VAL A 102 -1.38 3.11 2.40
N VAL A 103 -1.18 3.17 1.08
CA VAL A 103 -1.12 1.99 0.20
C VAL A 103 0.24 1.87 -0.47
N THR A 104 0.52 0.72 -1.06
CA THR A 104 1.76 0.48 -1.79
C THR A 104 1.89 1.46 -2.96
N GLY A 105 3.04 2.10 -3.09
CA GLY A 105 3.34 3.09 -4.14
C GLY A 105 3.17 4.54 -3.70
N GLU A 106 2.66 4.81 -2.51
CA GLU A 106 2.46 6.17 -2.01
C GLU A 106 3.71 6.76 -1.36
N THR A 107 3.81 8.08 -1.43
CA THR A 107 4.93 8.86 -0.88
C THR A 107 4.59 9.42 0.49
N LEU A 108 5.49 9.21 1.43
CA LEU A 108 5.49 9.87 2.74
C LEU A 108 6.56 10.97 2.74
N CYS A 109 6.20 12.19 3.09
CA CYS A 109 7.12 13.32 3.04
C CYS A 109 6.95 14.32 4.18
N ASP A 110 7.84 15.30 4.22
CA ASP A 110 7.71 16.48 5.08
C ASP A 110 6.44 17.26 4.75
N GLN A 111 5.68 17.64 5.80
CA GLN A 111 4.40 18.32 5.63
C GLN A 111 4.51 19.77 5.12
N PHE A 112 5.68 20.41 5.27
CA PHE A 112 5.91 21.80 4.86
C PHE A 112 6.59 21.91 3.50
N LYS A 113 7.28 20.85 3.08
CA LYS A 113 7.95 20.76 1.77
C LYS A 113 7.54 19.49 1.05
N PRO A 114 6.26 19.39 0.66
CA PRO A 114 5.72 18.17 0.10
C PRO A 114 6.30 17.85 -1.27
N VAL A 115 6.43 16.55 -1.56
CA VAL A 115 6.87 16.00 -2.83
C VAL A 115 6.11 14.70 -3.09
N VAL A 116 5.80 14.43 -4.33
CA VAL A 116 5.36 13.10 -4.80
C VAL A 116 6.52 12.49 -5.55
N LEU A 117 7.08 11.40 -5.04
CA LEU A 117 8.12 10.65 -5.72
C LEU A 117 7.54 9.93 -6.94
N ASP A 118 8.39 9.63 -7.93
CA ASP A 118 7.95 8.94 -9.13
C ASP A 118 7.16 7.68 -8.78
N PRO A 119 5.94 7.55 -9.32
CA PRO A 119 5.06 6.45 -8.98
C PRO A 119 5.61 5.12 -9.53
N MET A 120 5.48 4.06 -8.75
CA MET A 120 5.70 2.72 -9.25
C MET A 120 4.64 2.38 -10.30
N GLN A 121 5.07 1.85 -11.45
CA GLN A 121 4.14 1.38 -12.48
C GLN A 121 3.74 -0.05 -12.19
N PHE A 122 2.45 -0.27 -12.00
CA PHE A 122 1.88 -1.59 -11.83
C PHE A 122 1.18 -2.02 -13.11
N PRO A 123 1.32 -3.28 -13.53
CA PRO A 123 0.60 -3.79 -14.69
C PRO A 123 -0.91 -3.87 -14.42
N GLU A 124 -1.70 -3.66 -15.47
CA GLU A 124 -3.14 -3.83 -15.39
C GLU A 124 -3.51 -5.31 -15.21
N PRO A 125 -4.52 -5.62 -14.37
CA PRO A 125 -5.00 -6.98 -14.21
C PRO A 125 -5.61 -7.51 -15.53
N VAL A 126 -5.44 -8.82 -15.77
CA VAL A 126 -5.84 -9.46 -17.03
C VAL A 126 -6.93 -10.51 -16.89
N ILE A 127 -7.25 -10.93 -15.67
CA ILE A 127 -8.27 -11.94 -15.37
C ILE A 127 -9.22 -11.40 -14.29
N GLU A 128 -10.49 -11.70 -14.47
CA GLU A 128 -11.55 -11.34 -13.54
C GLU A 128 -12.32 -12.58 -13.07
N LEU A 129 -12.65 -12.61 -11.77
CA LEU A 129 -13.49 -13.64 -11.17
C LEU A 129 -14.53 -12.97 -10.26
N ALA A 130 -15.72 -13.56 -10.20
CA ALA A 130 -16.71 -13.20 -9.21
C ALA A 130 -16.41 -13.90 -7.88
N ILE A 131 -16.53 -13.18 -6.78
CA ILE A 131 -16.37 -13.73 -5.44
C ILE A 131 -17.59 -13.44 -4.58
N GLU A 132 -18.11 -14.48 -3.93
CA GLU A 132 -19.29 -14.38 -3.08
C GLU A 132 -19.03 -15.03 -1.73
N PRO A 133 -19.45 -14.39 -0.61
CA PRO A 133 -19.30 -15.00 0.71
C PRO A 133 -20.23 -16.21 0.83
N LYS A 134 -19.76 -17.29 1.49
CA LYS A 134 -20.61 -18.49 1.71
C LYS A 134 -21.75 -18.22 2.68
N THR A 135 -21.57 -17.30 3.61
CA THR A 135 -22.57 -16.93 4.62
C THR A 135 -22.73 -15.43 4.72
N LYS A 136 -23.89 -14.98 5.20
CA LYS A 136 -24.12 -13.52 5.46
C LYS A 136 -23.14 -12.95 6.49
N GLY A 137 -22.69 -13.77 7.45
CA GLY A 137 -21.69 -13.34 8.45
C GLY A 137 -20.29 -13.15 7.89
N ASP A 138 -19.99 -13.75 6.72
CA ASP A 138 -18.71 -13.60 6.07
C ASP A 138 -18.64 -12.38 5.15
N GLN A 139 -19.77 -11.74 4.84
CA GLN A 139 -19.83 -10.60 3.91
C GLN A 139 -18.98 -9.41 4.40
N GLU A 140 -19.13 -9.03 5.67
CA GLU A 140 -18.34 -7.95 6.26
C GLU A 140 -16.84 -8.30 6.33
N LYS A 141 -16.54 -9.53 6.74
CA LYS A 141 -15.16 -10.03 6.80
C LYS A 141 -14.52 -10.09 5.41
N LEU A 142 -15.29 -10.50 4.38
CA LEU A 142 -14.84 -10.52 2.99
C LEU A 142 -14.46 -9.11 2.54
N GLY A 143 -15.30 -8.11 2.78
CA GLY A 143 -15.01 -6.72 2.44
C GLY A 143 -13.73 -6.20 3.10
N ILE A 144 -13.53 -6.49 4.39
CA ILE A 144 -12.32 -6.13 5.13
C ILE A 144 -11.08 -6.83 4.55
N ALA A 145 -11.18 -8.14 4.27
CA ALA A 145 -10.07 -8.91 3.71
C ALA A 145 -9.67 -8.41 2.33
N LEU A 146 -10.65 -8.20 1.44
CA LEU A 146 -10.43 -7.67 0.10
C LEU A 146 -9.79 -6.28 0.13
N GLY A 147 -10.28 -5.38 1.00
CA GLY A 147 -9.70 -4.04 1.15
C GLY A 147 -8.24 -4.08 1.62
N LYS A 148 -7.89 -4.97 2.54
CA LYS A 148 -6.50 -5.14 2.99
C LYS A 148 -5.60 -5.71 1.91
N LEU A 149 -6.06 -6.73 1.18
CA LEU A 149 -5.29 -7.34 0.08
C LEU A 149 -5.09 -6.35 -1.07
N ALA A 150 -6.10 -5.55 -1.42
CA ALA A 150 -5.98 -4.50 -2.44
C ALA A 150 -5.02 -3.37 -2.02
N ALA A 151 -4.91 -3.07 -0.72
CA ALA A 151 -3.94 -2.11 -0.22
C ALA A 151 -2.50 -2.65 -0.28
N GLU A 152 -2.32 -3.97 -0.12
CA GLU A 152 -1.01 -4.63 -0.23
C GLU A 152 -0.52 -4.74 -1.67
N ASP A 153 -1.42 -5.06 -2.59
CA ASP A 153 -1.11 -5.37 -3.99
C ASP A 153 -1.89 -4.50 -4.97
N PRO A 154 -1.27 -3.48 -5.54
CA PRO A 154 -1.92 -2.60 -6.51
C PRO A 154 -2.32 -3.25 -7.84
N SER A 155 -1.80 -4.45 -8.16
CA SER A 155 -2.22 -5.25 -9.31
C SER A 155 -3.48 -6.07 -9.04
N PHE A 156 -3.94 -6.11 -7.80
CA PHE A 156 -5.19 -6.71 -7.38
C PHE A 156 -6.27 -5.64 -7.26
N ARG A 157 -7.34 -5.75 -8.03
CA ARG A 157 -8.46 -4.82 -7.99
C ARG A 157 -9.74 -5.50 -7.52
N VAL A 158 -10.57 -4.74 -6.85
CA VAL A 158 -11.87 -5.18 -6.35
C VAL A 158 -12.92 -4.16 -6.79
N ASN A 159 -13.91 -4.61 -7.52
CA ASN A 159 -15.03 -3.80 -7.98
C ASN A 159 -16.34 -4.50 -7.63
N THR A 160 -17.41 -3.73 -7.49
CA THR A 160 -18.77 -4.27 -7.43
C THR A 160 -19.44 -3.97 -8.76
N ASP A 161 -19.89 -5.01 -9.43
CA ASP A 161 -20.67 -4.85 -10.66
C ASP A 161 -22.07 -4.33 -10.30
N GLU A 162 -22.41 -3.17 -10.83
CA GLU A 162 -23.67 -2.48 -10.50
C GLU A 162 -24.91 -3.23 -11.07
N GLU A 163 -24.76 -4.00 -12.15
CA GLU A 163 -25.87 -4.70 -12.78
C GLU A 163 -26.20 -6.03 -12.08
N SER A 164 -25.18 -6.84 -11.80
CA SER A 164 -25.34 -8.13 -11.14
C SER A 164 -25.28 -8.06 -9.60
N GLY A 165 -24.75 -6.97 -9.07
CA GLY A 165 -24.47 -6.82 -7.64
C GLY A 165 -23.32 -7.71 -7.15
N GLN A 166 -22.61 -8.40 -8.06
CA GLN A 166 -21.49 -9.28 -7.72
C GLN A 166 -20.23 -8.49 -7.36
N THR A 167 -19.46 -8.99 -6.40
CA THR A 167 -18.10 -8.50 -6.15
C THR A 167 -17.16 -9.18 -7.13
N ILE A 168 -16.47 -8.39 -7.94
CA ILE A 168 -15.50 -8.84 -8.93
C ILE A 168 -14.10 -8.57 -8.41
N ILE A 169 -13.25 -9.59 -8.46
CA ILE A 169 -11.83 -9.50 -8.17
C ILE A 169 -11.05 -9.65 -9.49
N ALA A 170 -10.08 -8.78 -9.69
CA ALA A 170 -9.23 -8.79 -10.87
C ALA A 170 -7.75 -8.92 -10.49
N GLY A 171 -6.99 -9.69 -11.25
CA GLY A 171 -5.59 -9.97 -10.99
C GLY A 171 -4.80 -10.36 -12.23
N MET A 172 -3.50 -10.62 -12.02
CA MET A 172 -2.54 -10.89 -13.09
C MET A 172 -2.63 -12.28 -13.70
N GLY A 173 -3.42 -13.19 -13.12
CA GLY A 173 -3.61 -14.55 -13.60
C GLY A 173 -4.33 -15.43 -12.59
N GLU A 174 -4.71 -16.64 -13.00
CA GLU A 174 -5.44 -17.60 -12.16
C GLU A 174 -4.68 -17.90 -10.87
N LEU A 175 -3.40 -18.23 -10.97
CA LEU A 175 -2.56 -18.52 -9.80
C LEU A 175 -2.48 -17.34 -8.82
N HIS A 176 -2.44 -16.11 -9.33
CA HIS A 176 -2.44 -14.91 -8.49
C HIS A 176 -3.75 -14.82 -7.69
N LEU A 177 -4.89 -14.96 -8.33
CA LEU A 177 -6.20 -14.92 -7.67
C LEU A 177 -6.40 -16.10 -6.71
N ASP A 178 -5.96 -17.30 -7.07
CA ASP A 178 -6.02 -18.49 -6.22
C ASP A 178 -5.23 -18.29 -4.91
N ILE A 179 -4.03 -17.72 -5.01
CA ILE A 179 -3.20 -17.41 -3.82
C ILE A 179 -3.90 -16.39 -2.92
N LEU A 180 -4.51 -15.36 -3.49
CA LEU A 180 -5.23 -14.35 -2.72
C LEU A 180 -6.47 -14.93 -2.03
N VAL A 181 -7.22 -15.78 -2.71
CA VAL A 181 -8.38 -16.50 -2.14
C VAL A 181 -7.93 -17.44 -1.01
N ASP A 182 -6.83 -18.13 -1.19
CA ASP A 182 -6.26 -19.01 -0.15
C ASP A 182 -5.76 -18.20 1.06
N ARG A 183 -5.15 -17.03 0.83
CA ARG A 183 -4.80 -16.08 1.90
C ARG A 183 -6.02 -15.59 2.66
N MET A 184 -7.11 -15.24 1.97
CA MET A 184 -8.38 -14.86 2.62
C MET A 184 -8.88 -15.95 3.55
N ARG A 185 -8.82 -17.21 3.13
CA ARG A 185 -9.22 -18.35 3.97
C ARG A 185 -8.29 -18.54 5.16
N ARG A 186 -6.97 -18.54 4.96
CA ARG A 186 -5.99 -18.85 6.01
C ARG A 186 -5.78 -17.69 6.98
N GLU A 187 -5.63 -16.47 6.50
CA GLU A 187 -5.26 -15.30 7.30
C GLU A 187 -6.47 -14.59 7.89
N PHE A 188 -7.55 -14.46 7.11
CA PHE A 188 -8.74 -13.70 7.49
C PHE A 188 -9.91 -14.60 7.95
N LYS A 189 -9.79 -15.92 7.82
CA LYS A 189 -10.84 -16.88 8.16
C LYS A 189 -12.16 -16.60 7.45
N VAL A 190 -12.09 -16.24 6.17
CA VAL A 190 -13.22 -15.96 5.30
C VAL A 190 -13.39 -17.09 4.30
N GLU A 191 -14.60 -17.66 4.24
CA GLU A 191 -14.97 -18.65 3.24
C GLU A 191 -15.77 -17.97 2.13
N ALA A 192 -15.31 -18.12 0.88
CA ALA A 192 -15.96 -17.56 -0.28
C ALA A 192 -16.04 -18.57 -1.43
N ASN A 193 -17.07 -18.44 -2.26
CA ASN A 193 -17.18 -19.12 -3.53
C ASN A 193 -16.60 -18.21 -4.62
N VAL A 194 -15.86 -18.81 -5.55
CA VAL A 194 -15.24 -18.10 -6.67
C VAL A 194 -15.73 -18.73 -7.97
N GLY A 195 -16.07 -17.91 -8.94
CA GLY A 195 -16.58 -18.37 -10.23
C GLY A 195 -16.43 -17.34 -11.33
N ALA A 196 -16.88 -17.68 -12.54
CA ALA A 196 -16.92 -16.72 -13.63
C ALA A 196 -17.92 -15.59 -13.32
N PRO A 197 -17.61 -14.33 -13.69
CA PRO A 197 -18.57 -13.23 -13.59
C PRO A 197 -19.83 -13.50 -14.41
N GLN A 198 -20.97 -13.04 -13.92
CA GLN A 198 -22.21 -13.10 -14.71
C GLN A 198 -22.16 -12.03 -15.81
N VAL A 199 -22.52 -12.41 -17.02
CA VAL A 199 -22.64 -11.48 -18.15
C VAL A 199 -24.09 -11.01 -18.24
N ALA A 200 -24.30 -9.71 -18.02
CA ALA A 200 -25.60 -9.09 -18.28
C ALA A 200 -25.75 -8.85 -19.79
N TYR A 201 -26.73 -9.52 -20.41
CA TYR A 201 -27.09 -9.25 -21.80
C TYR A 201 -28.07 -8.06 -21.80
N ARG A 202 -27.72 -7.01 -22.51
CA ARG A 202 -28.67 -5.93 -22.88
C ARG A 202 -29.25 -6.23 -24.26
N GLU A 203 -30.55 -6.37 -24.33
CA GLU A 203 -31.30 -6.31 -25.61
C GLU A 203 -31.50 -4.85 -26.04
#